data_d8756776356546cfb52a0257b1eef092
#
_entry.id   d8756776356546cfb52a0257b1eef092
#
_cell.length_a   1.000
_cell.length_b   1.000
_cell.length_c   1.000
_cell.angle_alpha   90.00
_cell.angle_beta   90.00
_cell.angle_gamma   90.00
#
_symmetry.space_group_name_H-M   'P 1'
#
loop_
_entity.id
_entity.type
_entity.pdbx_description
1 polymer ?
#
loop_
_entity_poly.entity_id
_entity_poly.type
_entity_poly.pdbx_seq_one_letter_code
_entity_poly.pdbx_strand_id
1 'polypeptide(L)'
;MAGGLRYKFHGSNIKVLTGYDAESPSKAITAITKANPAVVSVTAHGLVDGDVVKITGVAGMTEVNNGVFIVNQLTSGTFQLVDTDSTGYGTYTSGGLMDKGAFSNLCELTNYNRQGGSSPEIEATTICSTATEYEIGLPDFGTTDRKSVV
;
A
#
# COMPACT_ATOMS: atom_id res chain seq x y z
N MET A 1 3.09 27.61 -24.24
CA MET A 1 3.86 26.90 -23.23
C MET A 1 2.87 26.18 -22.33
N ALA A 2 2.82 24.84 -22.38
CA ALA A 2 1.95 24.06 -21.52
C ALA A 2 2.54 24.06 -20.10
N GLY A 3 1.84 24.70 -19.15
CA GLY A 3 2.22 24.67 -17.75
C GLY A 3 2.12 23.23 -17.24
N GLY A 4 3.25 22.66 -16.82
CA GLY A 4 3.28 21.33 -16.22
C GLY A 4 2.37 21.29 -15.00
N LEU A 5 1.46 20.33 -14.98
CA LEU A 5 0.61 20.04 -13.83
C LEU A 5 1.52 19.68 -12.63
N ARG A 6 1.59 20.59 -11.66
CA ARG A 6 2.26 20.30 -10.39
C ARG A 6 1.27 19.56 -9.51
N TYR A 7 1.46 18.28 -9.37
CA TYR A 7 0.70 17.51 -8.38
C TYR A 7 1.23 17.81 -6.97
N LYS A 8 0.36 18.31 -6.11
CA LYS A 8 0.67 18.41 -4.68
C LYS A 8 0.48 17.03 -4.06
N PHE A 9 1.56 16.40 -3.64
CA PHE A 9 1.51 15.13 -2.90
C PHE A 9 1.13 15.30 -1.41
N HIS A 10 0.81 16.51 -1.00
CA HIS A 10 0.40 16.79 0.38
C HIS A 10 -0.91 16.06 0.71
N GLY A 11 -0.89 15.22 1.72
CA GLY A 11 -2.04 14.40 2.10
C GLY A 11 -2.21 13.10 1.31
N SER A 12 -1.23 12.72 0.46
CA SER A 12 -1.24 11.41 -0.19
C SER A 12 -0.75 10.33 0.76
N ASN A 13 -1.50 9.24 0.88
CA ASN A 13 -1.11 8.06 1.65
C ASN A 13 -0.39 7.06 0.75
N ILE A 14 0.89 6.84 1.00
CA ILE A 14 1.60 5.69 0.45
C ILE A 14 1.53 4.56 1.47
N LYS A 15 0.98 3.42 1.04
CA LYS A 15 0.87 2.22 1.87
C LYS A 15 1.78 1.14 1.32
N VAL A 16 2.47 0.46 2.21
CA VAL A 16 3.30 -0.71 1.87
C VAL A 16 2.62 -1.95 2.42
N LEU A 17 2.51 -2.97 1.57
CA LEU A 17 2.06 -4.29 2.01
C LEU A 17 3.11 -4.89 2.95
N THR A 18 2.78 -5.04 4.22
CA THR A 18 3.68 -5.56 5.26
C THR A 18 3.52 -7.06 5.50
N GLY A 19 2.42 -7.61 5.03
CA GLY A 19 2.11 -9.03 5.19
C GLY A 19 0.67 -9.32 4.82
N TYR A 20 0.23 -10.50 5.23
CA TYR A 20 -1.17 -10.88 5.15
C TYR A 20 -1.71 -10.96 6.57
N ASP A 21 -2.94 -10.54 6.74
CA ASP A 21 -3.49 -10.12 8.01
C ASP A 21 -3.58 -11.25 9.04
N ALA A 22 -2.79 -11.13 10.10
CA ALA A 22 -2.91 -11.98 11.27
C ALA A 22 -4.14 -11.62 12.14
N GLU A 23 -4.74 -10.43 11.95
CA GLU A 23 -5.91 -9.97 12.69
C GLU A 23 -7.23 -10.38 12.02
N SER A 24 -7.19 -10.75 10.73
CA SER A 24 -8.35 -11.29 10.02
C SER A 24 -8.06 -12.75 9.65
N PRO A 25 -8.64 -13.72 10.35
CA PRO A 25 -8.38 -15.13 10.05
C PRO A 25 -8.71 -15.43 8.59
N SER A 26 -7.87 -16.26 7.96
CA SER A 26 -8.08 -16.75 6.61
C SER A 26 -9.51 -17.21 6.41
N LYS A 27 -10.15 -16.76 5.35
CA LYS A 27 -11.55 -17.10 5.06
C LYS A 27 -11.64 -18.13 3.95
N ALA A 28 -12.52 -19.11 4.15
CA ALA A 28 -12.72 -20.18 3.19
C ALA A 28 -13.41 -19.66 1.93
N ILE A 29 -12.86 -20.03 0.78
CA ILE A 29 -13.46 -19.80 -0.53
C ILE A 29 -14.50 -20.88 -0.79
N THR A 30 -15.69 -20.49 -1.24
CA THR A 30 -16.79 -21.41 -1.55
C THR A 30 -16.98 -21.63 -3.05
N ALA A 31 -16.62 -20.67 -3.88
CA ALA A 31 -16.65 -20.80 -5.33
C ALA A 31 -15.71 -19.77 -6.01
N ILE A 32 -15.24 -20.12 -7.20
CA ILE A 32 -14.56 -19.19 -8.13
C ILE A 32 -15.13 -19.43 -9.52
N THR A 33 -15.51 -18.36 -10.22
CA THR A 33 -16.06 -18.47 -11.58
C THR A 33 -14.95 -18.47 -12.62
N LYS A 34 -15.21 -19.15 -13.75
CA LYS A 34 -14.44 -19.02 -14.99
C LYS A 34 -15.00 -17.85 -15.77
N ALA A 35 -14.51 -16.65 -15.50
CA ALA A 35 -15.00 -15.40 -16.09
C ALA A 35 -13.89 -14.37 -16.23
N ASN A 36 -14.15 -13.31 -16.95
CA ASN A 36 -13.29 -12.14 -17.07
C ASN A 36 -14.09 -10.88 -16.65
N PRO A 37 -13.81 -10.28 -15.48
CA PRO A 37 -12.91 -10.78 -14.42
C PRO A 37 -13.49 -11.97 -13.63
N ALA A 38 -12.60 -12.73 -12.99
CA ALA A 38 -12.98 -13.84 -12.11
C ALA A 38 -13.76 -13.32 -10.90
N VAL A 39 -14.82 -14.05 -10.50
CA VAL A 39 -15.59 -13.75 -9.29
C VAL A 39 -15.35 -14.84 -8.25
N VAL A 40 -15.00 -14.41 -7.04
CA VAL A 40 -14.76 -15.29 -5.89
C VAL A 40 -15.89 -15.13 -4.88
N SER A 41 -16.36 -16.24 -4.35
CA SER A 41 -17.39 -16.28 -3.29
C SER A 41 -16.76 -16.66 -1.96
N VAL A 42 -16.94 -15.79 -0.96
CA VAL A 42 -16.43 -15.95 0.41
C VAL A 42 -17.43 -15.35 1.37
N THR A 43 -17.93 -16.11 2.30
CA THR A 43 -18.94 -15.62 3.25
C THR A 43 -18.40 -14.49 4.12
N ALA A 44 -19.11 -13.35 4.11
CA ALA A 44 -18.80 -12.20 4.95
C ALA A 44 -17.31 -11.79 4.90
N HIS A 45 -16.78 -11.59 3.68
CA HIS A 45 -15.34 -11.38 3.48
C HIS A 45 -14.81 -10.06 4.08
N GLY A 46 -15.63 -9.02 4.22
CA GLY A 46 -15.22 -7.75 4.84
C GLY A 46 -14.20 -6.95 4.02
N LEU A 47 -14.07 -7.24 2.73
CA LEU A 47 -13.21 -6.50 1.81
C LEU A 47 -13.92 -5.26 1.28
N VAL A 48 -13.14 -4.27 0.89
CA VAL A 48 -13.58 -3.08 0.15
C VAL A 48 -12.80 -2.97 -1.17
N ASP A 49 -13.27 -2.13 -2.07
CA ASP A 49 -12.61 -1.90 -3.35
C ASP A 49 -11.16 -1.45 -3.16
N GLY A 50 -10.25 -2.07 -3.90
CA GLY A 50 -8.82 -1.80 -3.82
C GLY A 50 -8.07 -2.58 -2.74
N ASP A 51 -8.75 -3.35 -1.89
CA ASP A 51 -8.08 -4.30 -1.00
C ASP A 51 -7.27 -5.33 -1.80
N VAL A 52 -6.25 -5.86 -1.17
CA VAL A 52 -5.39 -6.90 -1.75
C VAL A 52 -5.62 -8.20 -1.00
N VAL A 53 -5.74 -9.30 -1.75
CA VAL A 53 -5.91 -10.63 -1.17
C VAL A 53 -4.89 -11.60 -1.75
N LYS A 54 -4.47 -12.55 -0.93
CA LYS A 54 -3.73 -13.74 -1.36
C LYS A 54 -4.64 -14.95 -1.31
N ILE A 55 -4.59 -15.78 -2.34
CA ILE A 55 -5.38 -17.02 -2.44
C ILE A 55 -4.45 -18.21 -2.37
N THR A 56 -4.82 -19.21 -1.57
CA THR A 56 -4.05 -20.44 -1.39
C THR A 56 -4.96 -21.66 -1.28
N GLY A 57 -4.46 -22.85 -1.61
CA GLY A 57 -5.14 -24.13 -1.35
C GLY A 57 -6.40 -24.39 -2.18
N VAL A 58 -6.57 -23.73 -3.30
CA VAL A 58 -7.67 -23.98 -4.24
C VAL A 58 -7.41 -25.26 -5.03
N ALA A 59 -8.40 -26.14 -5.11
CA ALA A 59 -8.39 -27.32 -5.95
C ALA A 59 -9.16 -27.07 -7.27
N GLY A 60 -8.66 -27.67 -8.36
CA GLY A 60 -9.23 -27.53 -9.70
C GLY A 60 -8.75 -26.28 -10.43
N MET A 61 -8.99 -25.09 -9.92
CA MET A 61 -8.47 -23.81 -10.44
C MET A 61 -7.14 -23.47 -9.76
N THR A 62 -6.12 -24.23 -10.01
CA THR A 62 -4.81 -24.11 -9.32
C THR A 62 -4.01 -22.88 -9.73
N GLU A 63 -4.36 -22.25 -10.84
CA GLU A 63 -3.69 -21.07 -11.40
C GLU A 63 -3.80 -19.85 -10.47
N VAL A 64 -4.83 -19.80 -9.62
CA VAL A 64 -5.00 -18.72 -8.63
C VAL A 64 -4.17 -18.94 -7.36
N ASN A 65 -3.60 -20.13 -7.16
CA ASN A 65 -2.87 -20.43 -5.94
C ASN A 65 -1.57 -19.62 -5.82
N ASN A 66 -1.34 -19.09 -4.63
CA ASN A 66 -0.24 -18.20 -4.27
C ASN A 66 -0.25 -16.87 -5.04
N GLY A 67 -1.31 -16.60 -5.82
CA GLY A 67 -1.55 -15.33 -6.46
C GLY A 67 -1.95 -14.25 -5.45
N VAL A 68 -1.57 -13.01 -5.79
CA VAL A 68 -1.95 -11.80 -5.08
C VAL A 68 -2.79 -10.96 -6.01
N PHE A 69 -4.00 -10.59 -5.56
CA PHE A 69 -4.99 -9.95 -6.41
C PHE A 69 -5.54 -8.69 -5.75
N ILE A 70 -5.80 -7.68 -6.56
CA ILE A 70 -6.61 -6.52 -6.15
C ILE A 70 -8.07 -6.90 -6.30
N VAL A 71 -8.90 -6.49 -5.36
CA VAL A 71 -10.32 -6.84 -5.36
C VAL A 71 -11.22 -5.65 -5.66
N ASN A 72 -12.35 -5.96 -6.30
CA ASN A 72 -13.50 -5.08 -6.43
C ASN A 72 -14.70 -5.78 -5.78
N GLN A 73 -15.25 -5.16 -4.74
CA GLN A 73 -16.36 -5.73 -3.97
C GLN A 73 -17.66 -5.66 -4.80
N LEU A 74 -18.35 -6.80 -4.92
CA LEU A 74 -19.69 -6.87 -5.53
C LEU A 74 -20.79 -6.91 -4.46
N THR A 75 -20.63 -7.80 -3.51
CA THR A 75 -21.56 -7.96 -2.37
C THR A 75 -20.74 -8.29 -1.11
N SER A 76 -21.41 -8.44 0.03
CA SER A 76 -20.73 -8.91 1.27
C SER A 76 -20.18 -10.34 1.18
N GLY A 77 -20.60 -11.11 0.18
CA GLY A 77 -20.22 -12.51 -0.03
C GLY A 77 -19.48 -12.78 -1.33
N THR A 78 -19.30 -11.78 -2.19
CA THR A 78 -18.63 -11.94 -3.49
C THR A 78 -17.80 -10.75 -3.87
N PHE A 79 -16.66 -10.99 -4.52
CA PHE A 79 -15.79 -9.97 -5.07
C PHE A 79 -15.14 -10.43 -6.37
N GLN A 80 -14.73 -9.48 -7.19
CA GLN A 80 -13.98 -9.73 -8.42
C GLN A 80 -12.48 -9.62 -8.14
N LEU A 81 -11.71 -10.43 -8.87
CA LEU A 81 -10.25 -10.28 -9.00
C LEU A 81 -9.99 -9.34 -10.18
N VAL A 82 -9.56 -8.11 -9.88
CA VAL A 82 -9.31 -7.09 -10.89
C VAL A 82 -8.28 -7.60 -11.90
N ASP A 83 -8.54 -7.33 -13.18
CA ASP A 83 -7.66 -7.70 -14.31
C ASP A 83 -7.30 -9.20 -14.39
N THR A 84 -8.13 -10.07 -13.82
CA THR A 84 -7.91 -11.52 -13.83
C THR A 84 -8.89 -12.22 -14.77
N ASP A 85 -8.40 -12.65 -15.93
CA ASP A 85 -9.16 -13.50 -16.86
C ASP A 85 -8.96 -14.97 -16.50
N SER A 86 -9.99 -15.58 -15.91
CA SER A 86 -9.99 -17.01 -15.53
C SER A 86 -10.68 -17.91 -16.53
N THR A 87 -11.05 -17.41 -17.70
CA THR A 87 -11.77 -18.22 -18.72
C THR A 87 -10.98 -19.41 -19.19
N GLY A 88 -9.63 -19.29 -19.24
CA GLY A 88 -8.69 -20.36 -19.60
C GLY A 88 -8.25 -21.25 -18.43
N TYR A 89 -8.61 -20.93 -17.19
CA TYR A 89 -8.17 -21.66 -16.00
C TYR A 89 -8.89 -22.98 -15.80
N GLY A 90 -8.38 -23.82 -14.91
CA GLY A 90 -9.08 -25.03 -14.44
C GLY A 90 -10.43 -24.67 -13.82
N THR A 91 -11.31 -25.65 -13.70
CA THR A 91 -12.60 -25.45 -13.03
C THR A 91 -12.42 -25.59 -11.53
N TYR A 92 -12.89 -24.60 -10.76
CA TYR A 92 -12.91 -24.68 -9.29
C TYR A 92 -13.66 -25.94 -8.85
N THR A 93 -13.07 -26.75 -7.98
CA THR A 93 -13.71 -27.94 -7.42
C THR A 93 -13.97 -27.80 -5.93
N SER A 94 -12.99 -27.37 -5.15
CA SER A 94 -13.15 -27.23 -3.70
C SER A 94 -11.97 -26.52 -3.07
N GLY A 95 -12.12 -26.19 -1.78
CA GLY A 95 -11.04 -25.65 -0.94
C GLY A 95 -10.69 -24.20 -1.26
N GLY A 96 -9.56 -23.78 -0.75
CA GLY A 96 -9.04 -22.44 -0.89
C GLY A 96 -9.29 -21.55 0.31
N LEU A 97 -8.27 -20.80 0.64
CA LEU A 97 -8.28 -19.78 1.69
C LEU A 97 -7.92 -18.44 1.06
N MET A 98 -8.57 -17.42 1.54
CA MET A 98 -8.30 -16.03 1.20
C MET A 98 -7.73 -15.32 2.42
N ASP A 99 -6.57 -14.71 2.26
CA ASP A 99 -5.91 -13.87 3.26
C ASP A 99 -5.92 -12.42 2.80
N LYS A 100 -6.42 -11.51 3.64
CA LYS A 100 -6.40 -10.08 3.36
C LYS A 100 -5.01 -9.51 3.57
N GLY A 101 -4.53 -8.66 2.66
CA GLY A 101 -3.27 -7.93 2.80
C GLY A 101 -3.31 -6.90 3.92
N ALA A 102 -2.32 -6.93 4.78
CA ALA A 102 -2.09 -5.91 5.79
C ALA A 102 -1.17 -4.82 5.24
N PHE A 103 -1.56 -3.56 5.43
CA PHE A 103 -0.81 -2.41 4.93
C PHE A 103 -0.39 -1.49 6.06
N SER A 104 0.85 -1.05 6.03
CA SER A 104 1.35 0.03 6.88
C SER A 104 1.51 1.31 6.06
N ASN A 105 1.20 2.45 6.69
CA ASN A 105 1.45 3.75 6.07
C ASN A 105 2.95 4.04 6.09
N LEU A 106 3.50 4.40 4.95
CA LEU A 106 4.88 4.87 4.84
C LEU A 106 4.89 6.38 5.09
N CYS A 107 4.94 6.77 6.37
CA CYS A 107 4.86 8.17 6.80
C CYS A 107 6.21 8.89 6.82
N GLU A 108 7.34 8.18 6.59
CA GLU A 108 8.70 8.72 6.73
C GLU A 108 9.39 9.05 5.39
N LEU A 109 8.64 9.43 4.36
CA LEU A 109 9.27 10.00 3.17
C LEU A 109 9.42 11.52 3.35
N THR A 110 10.52 11.93 3.99
CA THR A 110 10.99 13.31 3.95
C THR A 110 11.65 13.55 2.60
N ASN A 111 11.10 14.45 1.80
CA ASN A 111 11.80 14.92 0.63
C ASN A 111 12.89 15.90 1.06
N TYR A 112 14.12 15.39 1.16
CA TYR A 112 15.29 16.20 1.44
C TYR A 112 15.94 16.64 0.13
N ASN A 113 15.64 17.86 -0.31
CA ASN A 113 16.39 18.48 -1.39
C ASN A 113 17.03 19.76 -0.87
N ARG A 114 18.32 19.69 -0.52
CA ARG A 114 19.09 20.85 -0.05
C ARG A 114 20.17 21.23 -1.05
N GLN A 115 19.99 22.34 -1.72
CA GLN A 115 21.07 23.06 -2.39
C GLN A 115 21.22 24.47 -1.79
N GLY A 116 22.41 24.75 -1.22
CA GLY A 116 22.86 26.09 -0.86
C GLY A 116 22.70 26.45 0.61
N GLY A 117 23.83 26.80 1.24
CA GLY A 117 23.92 27.12 2.65
C GLY A 117 23.18 28.37 3.08
N SER A 118 22.40 28.21 4.10
CA SER A 118 22.10 29.16 5.17
C SER A 118 21.29 28.43 6.21
N SER A 119 21.51 28.73 7.48
CA SER A 119 20.95 28.20 8.71
C SER A 119 19.81 27.17 8.60
N PRO A 120 19.91 26.01 9.26
CA PRO A 120 19.09 24.86 8.95
C PRO A 120 17.70 24.95 9.62
N GLU A 121 16.71 25.40 8.86
CA GLU A 121 15.37 24.88 9.07
C GLU A 121 15.29 23.50 8.44
N ILE A 122 15.13 22.47 9.24
CA ILE A 122 14.90 21.12 8.77
C ILE A 122 13.39 21.00 8.56
N GLU A 123 12.95 20.93 7.32
CA GLU A 123 11.55 20.63 7.04
C GLU A 123 11.29 19.16 7.39
N ALA A 124 10.51 18.93 8.45
CA ALA A 124 10.12 17.61 8.93
C ALA A 124 8.75 17.16 8.35
N THR A 125 8.27 17.86 7.33
CA THR A 125 6.99 17.54 6.69
C THR A 125 7.06 16.19 6.00
N THR A 126 6.24 15.25 6.44
CA THR A 126 6.11 13.92 5.82
C THR A 126 4.91 13.89 4.87
N ILE A 127 4.82 12.84 4.03
CA ILE A 127 3.66 12.62 3.13
C ILE A 127 2.35 12.52 3.93
N CYS A 128 2.41 12.10 5.20
CA CYS A 128 1.26 11.96 6.07
C CYS A 128 0.94 13.24 6.88
N SER A 129 1.79 14.26 6.82
CA SER A 129 1.55 15.51 7.53
C SER A 129 0.42 16.30 6.87
N THR A 130 -0.49 16.83 7.68
CA THR A 130 -1.61 17.69 7.23
C THR A 130 -1.22 19.16 7.13
N ALA A 131 -0.07 19.54 7.69
CA ALA A 131 0.52 20.88 7.67
C ALA A 131 2.03 20.76 7.45
N THR A 132 2.66 21.89 7.07
CA THR A 132 4.12 21.96 6.99
C THR A 132 4.71 21.97 8.39
N GLU A 133 5.57 21.02 8.71
CA GLU A 133 6.23 20.88 9.99
C GLU A 133 7.71 21.21 9.85
N TYR A 134 8.25 21.97 10.81
CA TYR A 134 9.65 22.37 10.85
C TYR A 134 10.26 21.97 12.20
N GLU A 135 11.42 21.35 12.16
CA GLU A 135 12.26 21.13 13.34
C GLU A 135 13.42 22.10 13.34
N ILE A 136 13.73 22.65 14.51
CA ILE A 136 14.90 23.50 14.69
C ILE A 136 16.12 22.60 14.79
N GLY A 137 16.98 22.64 13.76
CA GLY A 137 18.26 21.95 13.78
C GLY A 137 19.17 22.48 14.88
N LEU A 138 20.15 21.66 15.30
CA LEU A 138 21.18 22.05 16.26
C LEU A 138 21.85 23.35 15.79
N PRO A 139 21.91 24.39 16.66
CA PRO A 139 22.60 25.62 16.32
C PRO A 139 24.09 25.33 16.06
N ASP A 140 24.56 25.73 14.91
CA ASP A 140 26.00 25.77 14.63
C ASP A 140 26.58 26.98 15.37
N PHE A 141 27.30 26.70 16.45
CA PHE A 141 27.94 27.73 17.29
C PHE A 141 29.19 28.31 16.65
N GLY A 142 29.41 28.18 15.36
CA GLY A 142 30.55 28.74 14.67
C GLY A 142 31.90 28.53 15.41
N THR A 143 32.95 28.28 14.70
CA THR A 143 34.32 28.23 15.26
C THR A 143 34.69 29.60 15.84
N THR A 144 34.79 29.71 17.16
CA THR A 144 35.44 30.85 17.79
C THR A 144 36.95 30.74 17.54
N ASP A 145 37.43 31.52 16.59
CA ASP A 145 38.88 31.70 16.39
C ASP A 145 39.43 32.52 17.54
N ARG A 146 40.08 31.84 18.50
CA ARG A 146 40.86 32.50 19.56
C ARG A 146 42.16 32.97 18.94
N LYS A 147 42.21 34.22 18.48
CA LYS A 147 43.47 34.90 18.27
C LYS A 147 44.17 35.01 19.61
N SER A 148 45.21 34.19 19.79
CA SER A 148 46.18 34.38 20.88
C SER A 148 46.95 35.67 20.60
N VAL A 149 46.72 36.70 21.42
CA VAL A 149 47.59 37.88 21.48
C VAL A 149 48.78 37.53 22.38
N VAL A 150 49.96 37.37 21.80
CA VAL A 150 51.22 37.29 22.48
C VAL A 150 51.75 38.72 22.75
#